data_7b2ae4d22c0515a9bb7a8b276e6ed593
#
_entry.id   7b2ae4d22c0515a9bb7a8b276e6ed593
#
_cell.length_a   1.000
_cell.length_b   1.000
_cell.length_c   1.000
_cell.angle_alpha   90.00
_cell.angle_beta   90.00
_cell.angle_gamma   90.00
#
_symmetry.space_group_name_H-M   'P 1'
#
loop_
_entity.id
_entity.type
_entity.pdbx_description
1 polymer ?
#
loop_
_entity_poly.entity_id
_entity_poly.type
_entity_poly.pdbx_seq_one_letter_code
_entity_poly.pdbx_strand_id
1 'polypeptide(L)'
;MKTDPGWLEVRLAADERDLRAAQRLRYRIFVEELGGDGRLVDHQAGLECDEFDPVVDHLLLIDTRRDPDAGEHVVGAYRLLRSDVAAGFGRYYCDSEYDLTPLRQSGRRLVELGRSCVDPAYRGGSGMYLLWNALADYVLAHDIEILFGVASFHGTRIAPLAQALSWLHHHHLAPEALRPVARAPYYQRMDLIAPEALDRRAAMTAMPALIKAYLRLGGVVGDGAWIDHEFNTTDVFLLMDTAAMSERHRQYYQDRRQGA
;
A
#
# COMPACT_ATOMS: atom_id res chain seq x y z
N MET A 1 -15.64 13.49 -13.28
CA MET A 1 -15.88 12.28 -12.46
C MET A 1 -16.10 11.11 -13.43
N LYS A 2 -15.26 10.07 -13.39
CA LYS A 2 -15.58 8.85 -14.13
C LYS A 2 -16.68 8.15 -13.34
N THR A 3 -17.85 8.01 -13.94
CA THR A 3 -19.02 7.33 -13.36
C THR A 3 -18.66 5.86 -13.09
N ASP A 4 -19.17 5.34 -11.99
CA ASP A 4 -19.19 3.90 -11.71
C ASP A 4 -19.86 3.20 -12.92
N PRO A 5 -19.18 2.26 -13.57
CA PRO A 5 -19.76 1.57 -14.73
C PRO A 5 -20.89 0.58 -14.35
N GLY A 6 -21.21 0.45 -13.05
CA GLY A 6 -22.28 -0.42 -12.55
C GLY A 6 -21.98 -1.93 -12.55
N TRP A 7 -20.78 -2.32 -12.99
CA TRP A 7 -20.33 -3.72 -13.02
C TRP A 7 -19.03 -3.93 -12.22
N LEU A 8 -18.51 -2.87 -11.57
CA LEU A 8 -17.44 -2.96 -10.59
C LEU A 8 -18.02 -2.87 -9.18
N GLU A 9 -17.70 -3.84 -8.36
CA GLU A 9 -18.05 -3.89 -6.95
C GLU A 9 -16.79 -3.86 -6.10
N VAL A 10 -16.82 -3.20 -4.93
CA VAL A 10 -15.75 -3.29 -3.95
C VAL A 10 -16.33 -3.84 -2.65
N ARG A 11 -15.73 -4.92 -2.16
CA ARG A 11 -16.09 -5.56 -0.90
C ARG A 11 -14.92 -6.29 -0.27
N LEU A 12 -15.06 -6.72 0.96
CA LEU A 12 -14.13 -7.66 1.57
C LEU A 12 -14.30 -9.06 0.94
N ALA A 13 -13.23 -9.85 0.94
CA ALA A 13 -13.30 -11.27 0.57
C ALA A 13 -14.32 -11.98 1.44
N ALA A 14 -15.21 -12.76 0.84
CA ALA A 14 -16.27 -13.48 1.52
C ALA A 14 -15.90 -14.94 1.80
N ASP A 15 -15.07 -15.54 0.97
CA ASP A 15 -14.74 -16.95 1.03
C ASP A 15 -13.33 -17.25 0.45
N GLU A 16 -12.97 -18.53 0.44
CA GLU A 16 -11.68 -18.98 -0.11
C GLU A 16 -11.55 -18.79 -1.62
N ARG A 17 -12.65 -18.73 -2.39
CA ARG A 17 -12.61 -18.46 -3.83
C ARG A 17 -12.14 -17.05 -4.09
N ASP A 18 -12.66 -16.09 -3.34
CA ASP A 18 -12.22 -14.70 -3.38
C ASP A 18 -10.75 -14.56 -3.02
N LEU A 19 -10.32 -15.22 -1.94
CA LEU A 19 -8.92 -15.22 -1.53
C LEU A 19 -8.01 -15.78 -2.62
N ARG A 20 -8.35 -16.94 -3.19
CA ARG A 20 -7.56 -17.53 -4.28
C ARG A 20 -7.55 -16.68 -5.54
N ALA A 21 -8.67 -16.03 -5.88
CA ALA A 21 -8.72 -15.10 -7.01
C ALA A 21 -7.82 -13.87 -6.77
N ALA A 22 -7.77 -13.34 -5.54
CA ALA A 22 -6.85 -12.27 -5.16
C ALA A 22 -5.38 -12.73 -5.23
N GLN A 23 -5.06 -13.94 -4.76
CA GLN A 23 -3.73 -14.53 -4.84
C GLN A 23 -3.26 -14.73 -6.29
N ARG A 24 -4.17 -15.14 -7.21
CA ARG A 24 -3.89 -15.22 -8.66
C ARG A 24 -3.65 -13.85 -9.28
N LEU A 25 -4.47 -12.85 -8.93
CA LEU A 25 -4.25 -11.49 -9.39
C LEU A 25 -2.87 -10.99 -8.94
N ARG A 26 -2.51 -11.19 -7.67
CA ARG A 26 -1.22 -10.81 -7.10
C ARG A 26 -0.06 -11.51 -7.80
N TYR A 27 -0.20 -12.81 -8.10
CA TYR A 27 0.80 -13.56 -8.85
C TYR A 27 1.05 -12.94 -10.23
N ARG A 28 0.00 -12.67 -11.01
CA ARG A 28 0.12 -12.02 -12.33
C ARG A 28 0.82 -10.66 -12.25
N ILE A 29 0.56 -9.87 -11.18
CA ILE A 29 1.12 -8.54 -11.06
C ILE A 29 2.52 -8.58 -10.43
N PHE A 30 2.69 -9.21 -9.28
CA PHE A 30 3.96 -9.14 -8.55
C PHE A 30 5.02 -10.08 -9.09
N VAL A 31 4.61 -11.25 -9.60
CA VAL A 31 5.56 -12.27 -10.12
C VAL A 31 5.74 -12.11 -11.62
N GLU A 32 4.67 -12.24 -12.41
CA GLU A 32 4.80 -12.26 -13.88
C GLU A 32 5.11 -10.89 -14.47
N GLU A 33 4.45 -9.80 -14.00
CA GLU A 33 4.67 -8.45 -14.53
C GLU A 33 5.91 -7.78 -13.92
N LEU A 34 6.12 -7.90 -12.59
CA LEU A 34 7.16 -7.17 -11.86
C LEU A 34 8.41 -8.02 -11.54
N GLY A 35 8.35 -9.34 -11.72
CA GLY A 35 9.50 -10.23 -11.57
C GLY A 35 9.87 -10.52 -10.11
N GLY A 36 8.92 -10.39 -9.18
CA GLY A 36 9.10 -10.78 -7.79
C GLY A 36 9.07 -12.30 -7.62
N ASP A 37 9.77 -12.80 -6.61
CA ASP A 37 9.82 -14.24 -6.28
C ASP A 37 9.91 -14.41 -4.76
N GLY A 38 8.79 -14.16 -4.08
CA GLY A 38 8.69 -14.34 -2.64
C GLY A 38 8.72 -15.81 -2.22
N ARG A 39 9.23 -16.07 -1.02
CA ARG A 39 9.46 -17.43 -0.48
C ARG A 39 8.24 -18.36 -0.50
N LEU A 40 7.03 -17.84 -0.42
CA LEU A 40 5.78 -18.60 -0.40
C LEU A 40 4.99 -18.51 -1.72
N VAL A 41 5.63 -18.01 -2.79
CA VAL A 41 5.03 -18.02 -4.12
C VAL A 41 4.88 -19.45 -4.60
N ASP A 42 3.66 -19.83 -4.99
CA ASP A 42 3.36 -21.12 -5.60
C ASP A 42 3.29 -20.96 -7.13
N HIS A 43 4.44 -21.20 -7.79
CA HIS A 43 4.53 -21.12 -9.24
C HIS A 43 3.71 -22.19 -9.96
N GLN A 44 3.47 -23.36 -9.32
CA GLN A 44 2.70 -24.43 -9.92
C GLN A 44 1.21 -24.08 -9.96
N ALA A 45 0.71 -23.49 -8.88
CA ALA A 45 -0.69 -23.06 -8.78
C ALA A 45 -0.93 -21.64 -9.33
N GLY A 46 0.15 -20.87 -9.61
CA GLY A 46 0.08 -19.47 -10.01
C GLY A 46 -0.49 -18.57 -8.90
N LEU A 47 -0.02 -18.76 -7.67
CA LEU A 47 -0.50 -18.03 -6.51
C LEU A 47 0.65 -17.27 -5.82
N GLU A 48 0.46 -15.98 -5.59
CA GLU A 48 1.26 -15.22 -4.64
C GLU A 48 0.54 -15.21 -3.30
N CYS A 49 1.11 -15.88 -2.31
CA CYS A 49 0.55 -16.03 -0.98
C CYS A 49 1.64 -15.90 0.09
N ASP A 50 1.23 -15.58 1.30
CA ASP A 50 2.09 -15.58 2.47
C ASP A 50 1.30 -15.90 3.75
N GLU A 51 2.02 -15.93 4.87
CA GLU A 51 1.47 -16.28 6.19
C GLU A 51 0.45 -15.26 6.74
N PHE A 52 0.37 -14.07 6.16
CA PHE A 52 -0.59 -13.04 6.57
C PHE A 52 -1.96 -13.24 5.93
N ASP A 53 -2.05 -13.91 4.78
CA ASP A 53 -3.31 -14.08 4.05
C ASP A 53 -4.48 -14.61 4.90
N PRO A 54 -4.28 -15.56 5.85
CA PRO A 54 -5.38 -16.06 6.68
C PRO A 54 -5.87 -15.09 7.76
N VAL A 55 -5.11 -14.03 8.06
CA VAL A 55 -5.40 -13.14 9.21
C VAL A 55 -5.72 -11.70 8.82
N VAL A 56 -5.50 -11.32 7.57
CA VAL A 56 -5.81 -9.98 7.07
C VAL A 56 -7.19 -9.89 6.46
N ASP A 57 -7.76 -8.70 6.44
CA ASP A 57 -8.91 -8.40 5.60
C ASP A 57 -8.44 -8.14 4.17
N HIS A 58 -9.04 -8.79 3.18
CA HIS A 58 -8.78 -8.56 1.76
C HIS A 58 -9.88 -7.68 1.18
N LEU A 59 -9.54 -6.42 0.87
CA LEU A 59 -10.43 -5.51 0.16
C LEU A 59 -10.26 -5.72 -1.34
N LEU A 60 -11.34 -6.12 -2.02
CA LEU A 60 -11.31 -6.58 -3.40
C LEU A 60 -12.13 -5.68 -4.31
N LEU A 61 -11.59 -5.37 -5.49
CA LEU A 61 -12.33 -4.86 -6.63
C LEU A 61 -12.73 -6.01 -7.52
N ILE A 62 -14.01 -6.17 -7.73
CA ILE A 62 -14.61 -7.31 -8.45
C ILE A 62 -15.26 -6.81 -9.74
N ASP A 63 -15.00 -7.50 -10.84
CA ASP A 63 -15.80 -7.38 -12.06
C ASP A 63 -16.92 -8.41 -12.04
N THR A 64 -18.14 -7.95 -11.78
CA THR A 64 -19.34 -8.81 -11.64
C THR A 64 -19.77 -9.50 -12.93
N ARG A 65 -19.17 -9.16 -14.07
CA ARG A 65 -19.42 -9.82 -15.37
C ARG A 65 -18.58 -11.08 -15.54
N ARG A 66 -17.55 -11.27 -14.70
CA ARG A 66 -16.68 -12.44 -14.73
C ARG A 66 -17.23 -13.53 -13.83
N ASP A 67 -17.09 -14.76 -14.28
CA ASP A 67 -17.50 -15.94 -13.50
C ASP A 67 -16.56 -16.11 -12.29
N PRO A 68 -17.08 -16.09 -11.05
CA PRO A 68 -16.26 -16.35 -9.86
C PRO A 68 -15.60 -17.74 -9.85
N ASP A 69 -16.23 -18.75 -10.47
CA ASP A 69 -15.68 -20.11 -10.51
C ASP A 69 -14.47 -20.21 -11.45
N ALA A 70 -14.33 -19.30 -12.41
CA ALA A 70 -13.12 -19.16 -13.21
C ALA A 70 -11.93 -18.58 -12.42
N GLY A 71 -12.19 -17.96 -11.26
CA GLY A 71 -11.17 -17.40 -10.36
C GLY A 71 -10.46 -16.14 -10.89
N GLU A 72 -11.10 -15.42 -11.82
CA GLU A 72 -10.58 -14.21 -12.46
C GLU A 72 -11.44 -12.96 -12.20
N HIS A 73 -12.48 -13.08 -11.37
CA HIS A 73 -13.43 -12.01 -11.07
C HIS A 73 -12.79 -10.87 -10.24
N VAL A 74 -11.74 -11.16 -9.47
CA VAL A 74 -10.98 -10.15 -8.72
C VAL A 74 -10.00 -9.44 -9.66
N VAL A 75 -10.18 -8.12 -9.80
CA VAL A 75 -9.41 -7.25 -10.70
C VAL A 75 -8.63 -6.14 -9.97
N GLY A 76 -8.77 -6.09 -8.65
CA GLY A 76 -7.95 -5.25 -7.77
C GLY A 76 -8.00 -5.76 -6.34
N ALA A 77 -6.93 -5.52 -5.58
CA ALA A 77 -6.83 -6.00 -4.21
C ALA A 77 -6.01 -5.04 -3.33
N TYR A 78 -6.37 -5.01 -2.04
CA TYR A 78 -5.59 -4.51 -0.92
C TYR A 78 -5.65 -5.50 0.23
N ARG A 79 -4.56 -5.66 0.97
CA ARG A 79 -4.56 -6.34 2.27
C ARG A 79 -4.58 -5.29 3.36
N LEU A 80 -5.39 -5.53 4.40
CA LEU A 80 -5.61 -4.63 5.53
C LEU A 80 -5.37 -5.40 6.83
N LEU A 81 -4.27 -5.09 7.53
CA LEU A 81 -3.92 -5.71 8.81
C LEU A 81 -4.10 -4.69 9.93
N ARG A 82 -5.17 -4.81 10.70
CA ARG A 82 -5.43 -3.94 11.85
C ARG A 82 -4.52 -4.25 13.03
N SER A 83 -4.29 -3.25 13.88
CA SER A 83 -3.44 -3.35 15.06
C SER A 83 -3.89 -4.39 16.08
N ASP A 84 -5.19 -4.60 16.26
CA ASP A 84 -5.76 -5.63 17.14
C ASP A 84 -5.45 -7.04 16.62
N VAL A 85 -5.58 -7.25 15.31
CA VAL A 85 -5.23 -8.52 14.64
C VAL A 85 -3.73 -8.76 14.67
N ALA A 86 -2.92 -7.74 14.32
CA ALA A 86 -1.47 -7.83 14.34
C ALA A 86 -0.92 -8.16 15.75
N ALA A 87 -1.56 -7.64 16.80
CA ALA A 87 -1.21 -7.98 18.19
C ALA A 87 -1.42 -9.47 18.49
N GLY A 88 -2.50 -10.08 17.99
CA GLY A 88 -2.77 -11.52 18.11
C GLY A 88 -1.83 -12.38 17.26
N PHE A 89 -1.49 -11.92 16.06
CA PHE A 89 -0.57 -12.60 15.14
C PHE A 89 0.91 -12.43 15.55
N GLY A 90 1.23 -11.39 16.31
CA GLY A 90 2.55 -11.11 16.88
C GLY A 90 3.38 -10.10 16.11
N ARG A 91 3.02 -9.75 14.86
CA ARG A 91 3.77 -8.79 14.03
C ARG A 91 2.96 -8.20 12.89
N TYR A 92 3.46 -7.10 12.34
CA TYR A 92 3.10 -6.58 11.02
C TYR A 92 4.01 -7.16 9.92
N TYR A 93 3.60 -7.04 8.68
CA TYR A 93 4.47 -7.38 7.55
C TYR A 93 5.72 -6.48 7.52
N CYS A 94 5.52 -5.18 7.66
CA CYS A 94 6.62 -4.19 7.64
C CYS A 94 7.62 -4.33 8.80
N ASP A 95 7.36 -5.15 9.83
CA ASP A 95 8.34 -5.40 10.89
C ASP A 95 9.64 -6.06 10.41
N SER A 96 9.57 -6.77 9.29
CA SER A 96 10.77 -7.35 8.64
C SER A 96 11.68 -6.29 8.04
N GLU A 97 11.13 -5.14 7.67
CA GLU A 97 11.81 -4.10 6.91
C GLU A 97 12.08 -2.83 7.73
N TYR A 98 11.18 -2.51 8.67
CA TYR A 98 11.20 -1.26 9.44
C TYR A 98 11.05 -1.50 10.94
N ASP A 99 11.68 -0.64 11.73
CA ASP A 99 11.40 -0.54 13.16
C ASP A 99 10.11 0.25 13.39
N LEU A 100 9.04 -0.45 13.75
CA LEU A 100 7.72 0.13 13.99
C LEU A 100 7.50 0.56 15.45
N THR A 101 8.55 0.58 16.28
CA THR A 101 8.46 0.99 17.69
C THR A 101 7.77 2.35 17.88
N PRO A 102 8.06 3.42 17.09
CA PRO A 102 7.38 4.70 17.23
C PRO A 102 5.86 4.61 17.03
N LEU A 103 5.43 3.81 16.04
CA LEU A 103 3.99 3.63 15.76
C LEU A 103 3.29 2.86 16.89
N ARG A 104 3.91 1.79 17.39
CA ARG A 104 3.36 1.01 18.51
C ARG A 104 3.25 1.85 19.78
N GLN A 105 4.26 2.66 20.07
CA GLN A 105 4.27 3.53 21.25
C GLN A 105 3.25 4.68 21.16
N SER A 106 2.76 5.01 19.97
CA SER A 106 1.71 6.02 19.81
C SER A 106 0.40 5.65 20.50
N GLY A 107 0.16 4.36 20.76
CA GLY A 107 -1.09 3.83 21.32
C GLY A 107 -2.31 4.01 20.43
N ARG A 108 -2.11 4.43 19.18
CA ARG A 108 -3.18 4.73 18.21
C ARG A 108 -3.65 3.47 17.49
N ARG A 109 -4.87 3.50 16.96
CA ARG A 109 -5.40 2.42 16.11
C ARG A 109 -4.78 2.49 14.72
N LEU A 110 -4.07 1.43 14.36
CA LEU A 110 -3.28 1.33 13.15
C LEU A 110 -3.91 0.33 12.17
N VAL A 111 -3.71 0.58 10.87
CA VAL A 111 -3.90 -0.42 9.83
C VAL A 111 -2.71 -0.42 8.88
N GLU A 112 -2.12 -1.60 8.68
CA GLU A 112 -1.13 -1.81 7.65
C GLU A 112 -1.80 -2.14 6.33
N LEU A 113 -1.40 -1.41 5.28
CA LEU A 113 -1.83 -1.60 3.90
C LEU A 113 -0.75 -2.36 3.14
N GLY A 114 -1.12 -3.47 2.52
CA GLY A 114 -0.19 -4.27 1.73
C GLY A 114 -0.79 -4.81 0.45
N ARG A 115 0.07 -5.34 -0.40
CA ARG A 115 -0.29 -6.05 -1.64
C ARG A 115 -1.30 -5.30 -2.53
N SER A 116 -1.17 -3.96 -2.57
CA SER A 116 -2.00 -3.11 -3.43
C SER A 116 -1.71 -3.38 -4.91
N CYS A 117 -2.68 -3.90 -5.63
CA CYS A 117 -2.54 -4.14 -7.05
C CYS A 117 -3.87 -4.00 -7.79
N VAL A 118 -3.77 -3.67 -9.09
CA VAL A 118 -4.93 -3.59 -10.01
C VAL A 118 -4.51 -4.18 -11.35
N ASP A 119 -5.33 -5.04 -11.89
CA ASP A 119 -5.17 -5.65 -13.22
C ASP A 119 -4.93 -4.53 -14.27
N PRO A 120 -3.95 -4.67 -15.16
CA PRO A 120 -3.60 -3.66 -16.17
C PRO A 120 -4.78 -3.13 -16.98
N ALA A 121 -5.76 -3.97 -17.29
CA ALA A 121 -6.95 -3.59 -18.04
C ALA A 121 -7.89 -2.63 -17.29
N TYR A 122 -7.73 -2.53 -15.96
CA TYR A 122 -8.55 -1.68 -15.06
C TYR A 122 -7.78 -0.47 -14.51
N ARG A 123 -6.49 -0.33 -14.82
CA ARG A 123 -5.67 0.83 -14.44
C ARG A 123 -6.14 2.08 -15.16
N GLY A 124 -6.09 3.22 -14.48
CA GLY A 124 -6.53 4.52 -15.03
C GLY A 124 -8.05 4.69 -15.18
N GLY A 125 -8.84 3.66 -14.80
CA GLY A 125 -10.30 3.69 -14.73
C GLY A 125 -10.84 4.22 -13.40
N SER A 126 -12.11 3.89 -13.11
CA SER A 126 -12.78 4.16 -11.82
C SER A 126 -12.36 3.19 -10.71
N GLY A 127 -11.74 2.04 -11.04
CA GLY A 127 -11.45 0.97 -10.10
C GLY A 127 -10.61 1.41 -8.90
N MET A 128 -9.53 2.17 -9.13
CA MET A 128 -8.72 2.69 -8.04
C MET A 128 -9.49 3.70 -7.16
N TYR A 129 -10.35 4.50 -7.76
CA TYR A 129 -11.21 5.42 -7.02
C TYR A 129 -12.22 4.67 -6.13
N LEU A 130 -12.81 3.59 -6.65
CA LEU A 130 -13.73 2.74 -5.88
C LEU A 130 -13.01 2.05 -4.72
N LEU A 131 -11.82 1.46 -4.95
CA LEU A 131 -11.00 0.86 -3.89
C LEU A 131 -10.65 1.87 -2.79
N TRP A 132 -10.28 3.10 -3.16
CA TRP A 132 -9.94 4.13 -2.18
C TRP A 132 -11.15 4.63 -1.39
N ASN A 133 -12.33 4.70 -2.01
CA ASN A 133 -13.56 5.01 -1.29
C ASN A 133 -13.91 3.92 -0.27
N ALA A 134 -13.81 2.65 -0.68
CA ALA A 134 -14.09 1.53 0.22
C ALA A 134 -13.04 1.42 1.34
N LEU A 135 -11.76 1.71 1.05
CA LEU A 135 -10.73 1.84 2.07
C LEU A 135 -11.06 2.94 3.08
N ALA A 136 -11.59 4.07 2.61
CA ALA A 136 -12.03 5.14 3.47
C ALA A 136 -13.19 4.72 4.40
N ASP A 137 -14.18 4.02 3.83
CA ASP A 137 -15.29 3.49 4.61
C ASP A 137 -14.80 2.46 5.66
N TYR A 138 -13.83 1.61 5.30
CA TYR A 138 -13.18 0.69 6.24
C TYR A 138 -12.46 1.41 7.38
N VAL A 139 -11.68 2.45 7.06
CA VAL A 139 -10.98 3.30 8.04
C VAL A 139 -11.97 3.91 9.05
N LEU A 140 -13.10 4.41 8.56
CA LEU A 140 -14.15 4.98 9.39
C LEU A 140 -14.85 3.92 10.26
N ALA A 141 -15.18 2.77 9.69
CA ALA A 141 -15.87 1.67 10.39
C ALA A 141 -15.06 1.08 11.54
N HIS A 142 -13.72 1.10 11.41
CA HIS A 142 -12.80 0.58 12.43
C HIS A 142 -12.11 1.67 13.26
N ASP A 143 -12.51 2.93 13.11
CA ASP A 143 -11.92 4.09 13.79
C ASP A 143 -10.39 4.13 13.66
N ILE A 144 -9.84 3.80 12.50
CA ILE A 144 -8.39 3.80 12.24
C ILE A 144 -7.86 5.23 12.26
N GLU A 145 -6.76 5.43 12.98
CA GLU A 145 -6.13 6.74 13.15
C GLU A 145 -4.87 6.91 12.29
N ILE A 146 -4.15 5.80 12.02
CA ILE A 146 -2.97 5.80 11.16
C ILE A 146 -3.06 4.64 10.18
N LEU A 147 -2.91 4.97 8.90
CA LEU A 147 -2.68 4.01 7.82
C LEU A 147 -1.18 4.01 7.51
N PHE A 148 -0.59 2.85 7.33
CA PHE A 148 0.81 2.74 6.94
C PHE A 148 1.06 1.51 6.07
N GLY A 149 2.23 1.44 5.47
CA GLY A 149 2.69 0.31 4.68
C GLY A 149 3.90 0.70 3.85
N VAL A 150 4.48 -0.27 3.16
CA VAL A 150 5.55 0.01 2.21
C VAL A 150 4.99 0.24 0.81
N ALA A 151 5.65 1.14 0.08
CA ALA A 151 5.39 1.38 -1.33
C ALA A 151 6.70 1.36 -2.10
N SER A 152 6.67 0.68 -3.24
CA SER A 152 7.87 0.24 -3.93
C SER A 152 8.19 1.11 -5.14
N PHE A 153 9.47 1.44 -5.27
CA PHE A 153 10.09 1.76 -6.56
C PHE A 153 10.55 0.45 -7.18
N HIS A 154 10.32 0.27 -8.47
CA HIS A 154 10.82 -0.91 -9.17
C HIS A 154 12.34 -0.87 -9.33
N GLY A 155 13.00 -1.97 -9.02
CA GLY A 155 14.44 -2.16 -9.08
C GLY A 155 15.19 -1.80 -7.80
N THR A 156 16.39 -2.35 -7.67
CA THR A 156 17.29 -2.22 -6.51
C THR A 156 18.46 -1.26 -6.77
N ARG A 157 18.58 -0.71 -7.98
CA ARG A 157 19.62 0.27 -8.31
C ARG A 157 19.22 1.66 -7.84
N ILE A 158 20.00 2.24 -6.94
CA ILE A 158 19.67 3.49 -6.26
C ILE A 158 19.91 4.73 -7.12
N ALA A 159 20.91 4.73 -8.01
CA ALA A 159 21.28 5.93 -8.77
C ALA A 159 20.10 6.54 -9.57
N PRO A 160 19.24 5.79 -10.28
CA PRO A 160 18.07 6.33 -10.94
C PRO A 160 17.00 6.88 -9.99
N LEU A 161 16.98 6.43 -8.74
CA LEU A 161 15.98 6.78 -7.73
C LEU A 161 16.43 7.94 -6.84
N ALA A 162 17.70 8.39 -6.93
CA ALA A 162 18.32 9.33 -6.01
C ALA A 162 17.52 10.64 -5.88
N GLN A 163 17.01 11.21 -6.97
CA GLN A 163 16.20 12.43 -6.95
C GLN A 163 14.87 12.20 -6.19
N ALA A 164 14.18 11.09 -6.44
CA ALA A 164 12.91 10.80 -5.80
C ALA A 164 13.08 10.48 -4.30
N LEU A 165 14.08 9.67 -3.93
CA LEU A 165 14.37 9.33 -2.55
C LEU A 165 14.77 10.57 -1.74
N SER A 166 15.67 11.41 -2.29
CA SER A 166 16.08 12.65 -1.60
C SER A 166 14.94 13.66 -1.51
N TRP A 167 14.07 13.74 -2.52
CA TRP A 167 12.86 14.56 -2.44
C TRP A 167 11.95 14.12 -1.29
N LEU A 168 11.71 12.82 -1.15
CA LEU A 168 10.93 12.26 -0.04
C LEU A 168 11.58 12.59 1.31
N HIS A 169 12.88 12.39 1.43
CA HIS A 169 13.62 12.68 2.66
C HIS A 169 13.49 14.14 3.07
N HIS A 170 13.75 15.07 2.16
CA HIS A 170 13.82 16.50 2.52
C HIS A 170 12.44 17.17 2.69
N HIS A 171 11.39 16.62 2.08
CA HIS A 171 10.08 17.29 2.05
C HIS A 171 8.95 16.51 2.71
N HIS A 172 9.13 15.22 2.98
CA HIS A 172 8.03 14.35 3.39
C HIS A 172 8.37 13.40 4.55
N LEU A 173 9.46 13.61 5.29
CA LEU A 173 9.73 12.79 6.48
C LEU A 173 8.61 12.93 7.51
N ALA A 174 8.21 11.81 8.08
CA ALA A 174 7.27 11.78 9.20
C ALA A 174 7.82 12.54 10.42
N PRO A 175 6.96 13.10 11.28
CA PRO A 175 7.37 13.60 12.58
C PRO A 175 8.15 12.53 13.35
N GLU A 176 9.19 12.91 14.06
CA GLU A 176 10.11 12.00 14.76
C GLU A 176 9.38 11.00 15.67
N ALA A 177 8.35 11.45 16.37
CA ALA A 177 7.54 10.61 17.26
C ALA A 177 6.76 9.50 16.57
N LEU A 178 6.59 9.56 15.23
CA LEU A 178 5.86 8.58 14.43
C LEU A 178 6.71 7.99 13.30
N ARG A 179 8.03 8.25 13.27
CA ARG A 179 8.91 7.91 12.14
C ARG A 179 9.53 6.54 12.29
N PRO A 180 9.09 5.51 11.55
CA PRO A 180 9.81 4.25 11.44
C PRO A 180 11.14 4.44 10.71
N VAL A 181 12.10 3.58 11.03
CA VAL A 181 13.42 3.57 10.40
C VAL A 181 13.65 2.22 9.74
N ALA A 182 14.14 2.23 8.49
CA ALA A 182 14.46 1.00 7.77
C ALA A 182 15.56 0.22 8.50
N ARG A 183 15.45 -1.12 8.47
CA ARG A 183 16.36 -2.03 9.20
C ARG A 183 17.59 -2.40 8.39
N ALA A 184 18.71 -2.64 9.11
CA ALA A 184 19.82 -3.39 8.55
C ALA A 184 19.37 -4.84 8.22
N PRO A 185 20.02 -5.54 7.27
CA PRO A 185 21.18 -5.09 6.51
C PRO A 185 20.85 -4.30 5.24
N TYR A 186 19.56 -4.18 4.87
CA TYR A 186 19.14 -3.62 3.58
C TYR A 186 18.69 -2.15 3.68
N TYR A 187 19.07 -1.47 4.77
CA TYR A 187 18.87 -0.04 4.90
C TYR A 187 19.58 0.73 3.77
N GLN A 188 18.86 1.59 3.11
CA GLN A 188 19.36 2.54 2.11
C GLN A 188 19.05 3.97 2.55
N ARG A 189 20.08 4.79 2.78
CA ARG A 189 19.87 6.22 3.04
C ARG A 189 19.13 6.89 1.87
N MET A 190 18.29 7.86 2.17
CA MET A 190 17.50 8.58 1.18
C MET A 190 18.05 9.98 0.86
N ASP A 191 18.82 10.60 1.76
CA ASP A 191 19.47 11.90 1.60
C ASP A 191 20.72 11.82 0.70
N LEU A 192 20.53 11.50 -0.57
CA LEU A 192 21.61 11.26 -1.54
C LEU A 192 22.03 12.54 -2.28
N ILE A 193 21.15 13.51 -2.36
CA ILE A 193 21.31 14.77 -3.08
C ILE A 193 20.95 15.91 -2.13
N ALA A 194 21.82 16.92 -2.06
CA ALA A 194 21.58 18.09 -1.22
C ALA A 194 20.33 18.87 -1.68
N PRO A 195 19.60 19.53 -0.76
CA PRO A 195 18.35 20.22 -1.07
C PRO A 195 18.44 21.19 -2.25
N GLU A 196 19.58 21.90 -2.36
CA GLU A 196 19.82 22.92 -3.38
C GLU A 196 20.02 22.32 -4.78
N ALA A 197 20.40 21.04 -4.87
CA ALA A 197 20.64 20.31 -6.11
C ALA A 197 19.44 19.43 -6.53
N LEU A 198 18.32 19.49 -5.77
CA LEU A 198 17.14 18.72 -6.09
C LEU A 198 16.39 19.25 -7.31
N ASP A 199 16.16 18.38 -8.28
CA ASP A 199 15.24 18.63 -9.38
C ASP A 199 13.87 18.00 -9.10
N ARG A 200 12.89 18.86 -8.74
CA ARG A 200 11.51 18.45 -8.51
C ARG A 200 10.91 17.68 -9.68
N ARG A 201 11.19 18.09 -10.90
CA ARG A 201 10.62 17.45 -12.10
C ARG A 201 11.17 16.03 -12.26
N ALA A 202 12.48 15.87 -12.11
CA ALA A 202 13.14 14.57 -12.15
C ALA A 202 12.62 13.66 -11.01
N ALA A 203 12.53 14.19 -9.78
CA ALA A 203 11.97 13.46 -8.64
C ALA A 203 10.54 12.98 -8.91
N MET A 204 9.65 13.88 -9.36
CA MET A 204 8.25 13.51 -9.64
C MET A 204 8.11 12.56 -10.83
N THR A 205 9.02 12.60 -11.81
CA THR A 205 9.00 11.66 -12.94
C THR A 205 9.38 10.25 -12.48
N ALA A 206 10.41 10.11 -11.65
CA ALA A 206 10.87 8.83 -11.13
C ALA A 206 9.92 8.23 -10.07
N MET A 207 9.10 9.06 -9.42
CA MET A 207 8.24 8.63 -8.32
C MET A 207 7.03 7.83 -8.80
N PRO A 208 6.74 6.66 -8.24
CA PRO A 208 5.56 5.85 -8.55
C PRO A 208 4.24 6.60 -8.32
N ALA A 209 3.23 6.25 -9.12
CA ALA A 209 1.92 6.90 -9.07
C ALA A 209 1.24 6.74 -7.69
N LEU A 210 1.39 5.58 -7.05
CA LEU A 210 0.84 5.28 -5.74
C LEU A 210 1.44 6.20 -4.67
N ILE A 211 2.77 6.33 -4.63
CA ILE A 211 3.46 7.22 -3.68
C ILE A 211 2.97 8.66 -3.86
N LYS A 212 2.97 9.16 -5.12
CA LYS A 212 2.44 10.50 -5.41
C LYS A 212 1.01 10.70 -4.93
N ALA A 213 0.19 9.70 -5.02
CA ALA A 213 -1.19 9.77 -4.60
C ALA A 213 -1.30 9.90 -3.06
N TYR A 214 -0.56 9.09 -2.30
CA TYR A 214 -0.51 9.22 -0.84
C TYR A 214 0.05 10.57 -0.37
N LEU A 215 1.12 11.07 -1.01
CA LEU A 215 1.66 12.40 -0.68
C LEU A 215 0.66 13.54 -0.89
N ARG A 216 -0.20 13.45 -1.93
CA ARG A 216 -1.29 14.43 -2.16
C ARG A 216 -2.36 14.42 -1.06
N LEU A 217 -2.52 13.30 -0.37
CA LEU A 217 -3.43 13.14 0.76
C LEU A 217 -2.82 13.59 2.09
N GLY A 218 -1.56 14.03 2.08
CA GLY A 218 -0.84 14.43 3.29
C GLY A 218 0.00 13.30 3.88
N GLY A 219 0.24 12.24 3.11
CA GLY A 219 1.12 11.13 3.50
C GLY A 219 2.57 11.60 3.66
N VAL A 220 3.26 10.95 4.58
CA VAL A 220 4.68 11.18 4.92
C VAL A 220 5.43 9.86 4.88
N VAL A 221 6.77 9.91 4.93
CA VAL A 221 7.63 8.72 4.80
C VAL A 221 8.45 8.46 6.05
N GLY A 222 8.81 7.19 6.28
CA GLY A 222 9.81 6.79 7.26
C GLY A 222 11.22 7.23 6.89
N ASP A 223 12.18 6.96 7.75
CA ASP A 223 13.60 7.23 7.51
C ASP A 223 14.29 6.03 6.89
N GLY A 224 14.97 6.28 5.78
CA GLY A 224 15.59 5.26 4.95
C GLY A 224 14.60 4.52 4.05
N ALA A 225 15.12 3.96 2.96
CA ALA A 225 14.45 2.96 2.14
C ALA A 225 15.01 1.58 2.48
N TRP A 226 14.27 0.55 2.17
CA TRP A 226 14.69 -0.84 2.34
C TRP A 226 14.83 -1.52 0.97
N ILE A 227 15.91 -2.26 0.75
CA ILE A 227 16.15 -2.93 -0.53
C ILE A 227 15.58 -4.33 -0.47
N ASP A 228 14.49 -4.56 -1.21
CA ASP A 228 13.89 -5.88 -1.34
C ASP A 228 14.48 -6.60 -2.56
N HIS A 229 15.28 -7.62 -2.29
CA HIS A 229 15.88 -8.45 -3.32
C HIS A 229 14.94 -9.55 -3.82
N GLU A 230 13.94 -9.96 -3.03
CA GLU A 230 12.95 -10.98 -3.40
C GLU A 230 11.96 -10.42 -4.43
N PHE A 231 11.47 -9.20 -4.21
CA PHE A 231 10.54 -8.55 -5.13
C PHE A 231 11.22 -7.56 -6.10
N ASN A 232 12.56 -7.47 -6.07
CA ASN A 232 13.34 -6.56 -6.91
C ASN A 232 12.83 -5.11 -6.81
N THR A 233 12.68 -4.61 -5.59
CA THR A 233 12.18 -3.27 -5.29
C THR A 233 13.06 -2.49 -4.32
N THR A 234 12.87 -1.18 -4.31
CA THR A 234 13.35 -0.27 -3.28
C THR A 234 12.13 0.31 -2.58
N ASP A 235 11.92 -0.08 -1.34
CA ASP A 235 10.70 0.18 -0.60
C ASP A 235 10.85 1.38 0.32
N VAL A 236 9.87 2.27 0.30
CA VAL A 236 9.76 3.38 1.23
C VAL A 236 8.56 3.19 2.12
N PHE A 237 8.72 3.44 3.40
CA PHE A 237 7.62 3.40 4.35
C PHE A 237 6.71 4.62 4.12
N LEU A 238 5.44 4.38 3.88
CA LEU A 238 4.41 5.41 3.82
C LEU A 238 3.56 5.40 5.09
N LEU A 239 3.26 6.57 5.60
CA LEU A 239 2.39 6.78 6.75
C LEU A 239 1.39 7.90 6.44
N MET A 240 0.14 7.67 6.77
CA MET A 240 -0.92 8.67 6.69
C MET A 240 -1.66 8.76 8.02
N ASP A 241 -1.52 9.89 8.69
CA ASP A 241 -2.25 10.24 9.90
C ASP A 241 -3.61 10.85 9.51
N THR A 242 -4.71 10.20 9.90
CA THR A 242 -6.06 10.68 9.57
C THR A 242 -6.34 12.04 10.20
N ALA A 243 -5.73 12.36 11.34
CA ALA A 243 -5.85 13.68 11.98
C ALA A 243 -5.11 14.80 11.23
N ALA A 244 -4.03 14.43 10.50
CA ALA A 244 -3.24 15.38 9.70
C ALA A 244 -3.78 15.56 8.27
N MET A 245 -4.80 14.80 7.88
CA MET A 245 -5.44 14.97 6.57
C MET A 245 -5.99 16.38 6.41
N SER A 246 -5.87 16.93 5.19
CA SER A 246 -6.42 18.26 4.89
C SER A 246 -7.91 18.31 5.21
N GLU A 247 -8.39 19.48 5.64
CA GLU A 247 -9.80 19.70 6.02
C GLU A 247 -10.77 19.29 4.92
N ARG A 248 -10.40 19.51 3.64
CA ARG A 248 -11.18 19.08 2.48
C ARG A 248 -11.35 17.55 2.38
N HIS A 249 -10.31 16.79 2.70
CA HIS A 249 -10.38 15.32 2.71
C HIS A 249 -11.13 14.84 3.95
N ARG A 250 -10.93 15.49 5.10
CA ARG A 250 -11.65 15.19 6.34
C ARG A 250 -13.16 15.43 6.17
N GLN A 251 -13.55 16.51 5.53
CA GLN A 251 -14.94 16.82 5.23
C GLN A 251 -15.58 15.79 4.30
N TYR A 252 -14.86 15.35 3.28
CA TYR A 252 -15.32 14.27 2.39
C TYR A 252 -15.61 12.97 3.16
N TYR A 253 -14.78 12.60 4.14
CA TYR A 253 -15.01 11.44 5.01
C TYR A 253 -16.15 11.66 6.02
N GLN A 254 -16.30 12.89 6.55
CA GLN A 254 -17.38 13.22 7.49
C GLN A 254 -18.76 13.25 6.82
N ASP A 255 -18.85 13.79 5.62
CA ASP A 255 -20.11 13.84 4.85
C ASP A 255 -20.61 12.41 4.53
N ARG A 256 -19.71 11.46 4.31
CA ARG A 256 -20.06 10.05 4.16
C ARG A 256 -20.60 9.41 5.45
N ARG A 257 -20.08 9.80 6.62
CA ARG A 257 -20.61 9.35 7.93
C ARG A 257 -22.05 9.81 8.19
N GLN A 258 -22.46 10.95 7.64
CA GLN A 258 -23.80 11.51 7.86
C GLN A 258 -24.82 11.04 6.81
N GLY A 259 -24.38 10.47 5.70
CA GLY A 259 -25.23 9.99 4.60
C GLY A 259 -25.42 8.47 4.56
N ALA A 260 -24.83 7.73 5.50
CA ALA A 260 -25.02 6.29 5.71
C ALA A 260 -25.89 6.06 6.95
#